data_e821ad7b1104fe5fd8626b88c727a0f1
#
_entry.id   e821ad7b1104fe5fd8626b88c727a0f1
#
_cell.length_a   1.000
_cell.length_b   1.000
_cell.length_c   1.000
_cell.angle_alpha   90.00
_cell.angle_beta   90.00
_cell.angle_gamma   90.00
#
_symmetry.space_group_name_H-M   'P 1'
#
loop_
_entity.id
_entity.type
_entity.pdbx_description
1 polymer ?
#
loop_
_entity_poly.entity_id
_entity_poly.type
_entity_poly.pdbx_seq_one_letter_code
_entity_poly.pdbx_strand_id
1 'polypeptide(L)'
;MATTVKQMKAAARSRAGKGAARAERRAGRVPGVIYGDGKPPLNVSVDHADLKQRIYAGRFLTTIYELDVDGTKERVIPRDFQLDPVKDLPVHVDFLRLGEGAQIRVRIPVYVINTDQAPGVKRGGTVNTVTHSVEVICSPENIPESIDVDISGLEINYSKHLSEVTLPPNVRVVGKFDHTLVTIVPPSGYAEEMKAAAEAAAAAPAAAEKKPPAAEKK
;
A
#
# COMPACT_ATOMS: atom_id res chain seq x y z
N MET A 1 9.36 16.33 0.48
CA MET A 1 10.01 15.85 1.73
C MET A 1 11.28 15.12 1.34
N ALA A 2 12.40 15.36 2.02
CA ALA A 2 13.65 14.68 1.70
C ALA A 2 13.56 13.21 2.10
N THR A 3 13.88 12.31 1.17
CA THR A 3 13.89 10.87 1.43
C THR A 3 14.97 10.56 2.47
N THR A 4 14.58 10.00 3.60
CA THR A 4 15.50 9.67 4.70
C THR A 4 16.36 8.47 4.30
N VAL A 5 17.65 8.67 4.13
CA VAL A 5 18.61 7.59 3.86
C VAL A 5 18.98 6.92 5.19
N LYS A 6 18.72 5.61 5.30
CA LYS A 6 19.07 4.82 6.49
C LYS A 6 20.28 3.95 6.20
N GLN A 7 21.21 3.86 7.14
CA GLN A 7 22.39 3.01 7.01
C GLN A 7 22.10 1.58 7.46
N MET A 8 22.69 0.60 6.74
CA MET A 8 22.61 -0.82 7.08
C MET A 8 23.94 -1.50 6.75
N LYS A 9 24.39 -2.39 7.62
CA LYS A 9 25.62 -3.16 7.39
C LYS A 9 25.30 -4.46 6.66
N ALA A 10 26.11 -4.80 5.68
CA ALA A 10 26.05 -6.06 4.95
C ALA A 10 27.46 -6.62 4.75
N ALA A 11 27.58 -7.93 4.69
CA ALA A 11 28.84 -8.61 4.36
C ALA A 11 28.75 -9.22 2.95
N ALA A 12 29.79 -9.11 2.16
CA ALA A 12 29.84 -9.75 0.84
C ALA A 12 29.95 -11.27 0.97
N ARG A 13 29.26 -12.00 0.08
CA ARG A 13 29.30 -13.46 0.00
C ARG A 13 29.95 -13.92 -1.29
N SER A 14 30.99 -14.73 -1.21
CA SER A 14 31.61 -15.34 -2.38
C SER A 14 30.85 -16.57 -2.90
N ARG A 15 30.13 -17.29 -2.04
CA ARG A 15 29.41 -18.52 -2.40
C ARG A 15 27.93 -18.27 -2.58
N ALA A 16 27.40 -18.65 -3.74
CA ALA A 16 25.97 -18.71 -4.05
C ALA A 16 25.43 -20.14 -3.90
N GLY A 17 24.11 -20.28 -3.86
CA GLY A 17 23.39 -21.55 -3.89
C GLY A 17 22.74 -21.95 -2.57
N LYS A 18 21.93 -23.03 -2.61
CA LYS A 18 21.04 -23.48 -1.53
C LYS A 18 21.78 -23.78 -0.22
N GLY A 19 22.94 -24.43 -0.30
CA GLY A 19 23.72 -24.80 0.88
C GLY A 19 24.32 -23.58 1.59
N ALA A 20 24.88 -22.64 0.84
CA ALA A 20 25.44 -21.40 1.37
C ALA A 20 24.34 -20.53 2.02
N ALA A 21 23.19 -20.36 1.36
CA ALA A 21 22.06 -19.62 1.91
C ALA A 21 21.53 -20.23 3.22
N ARG A 22 21.49 -21.56 3.32
CA ARG A 22 21.12 -22.25 4.57
C ARG A 22 22.15 -22.06 5.70
N ALA A 23 23.44 -22.00 5.36
CA ALA A 23 24.49 -21.73 6.35
C ALA A 23 24.36 -20.31 6.93
N GLU A 24 24.14 -19.31 6.08
CA GLU A 24 23.91 -17.91 6.52
C GLU A 24 22.71 -17.81 7.47
N ARG A 25 21.57 -18.42 7.11
CA ARG A 25 20.38 -18.39 7.97
C ARG A 25 20.59 -19.07 9.33
N ARG A 26 21.40 -20.14 9.37
CA ARG A 26 21.76 -20.77 10.65
C ARG A 26 22.70 -19.91 11.49
N ALA A 27 23.52 -19.06 10.82
CA ALA A 27 24.37 -18.08 11.48
C ALA A 27 23.63 -16.79 11.90
N GLY A 28 22.29 -16.74 11.76
CA GLY A 28 21.48 -15.56 12.11
C GLY A 28 21.58 -14.43 11.09
N ARG A 29 21.95 -14.74 9.83
CA ARG A 29 22.02 -13.75 8.74
C ARG A 29 21.04 -14.09 7.64
N VAL A 30 20.55 -13.07 6.95
CA VAL A 30 19.65 -13.20 5.79
C VAL A 30 20.44 -13.00 4.52
N PRO A 31 20.43 -13.98 3.59
CA PRO A 31 21.04 -13.81 2.28
C PRO A 31 20.25 -12.82 1.45
N GLY A 32 20.95 -12.00 0.68
CA GLY A 32 20.38 -11.06 -0.27
C GLY A 32 21.22 -10.90 -1.51
N VAL A 33 20.71 -10.17 -2.49
CA VAL A 33 21.38 -9.83 -3.74
C VAL A 33 21.21 -8.34 -4.02
N ILE A 34 22.31 -7.69 -4.41
CA ILE A 34 22.28 -6.30 -4.90
C ILE A 34 22.49 -6.36 -6.42
N TYR A 35 21.58 -5.78 -7.20
CA TYR A 35 21.65 -5.73 -8.65
C TYR A 35 21.23 -4.37 -9.20
N GLY A 36 21.47 -4.12 -10.47
CA GLY A 36 21.13 -2.87 -11.16
C GLY A 36 22.35 -2.01 -11.46
N ASP A 37 22.12 -0.82 -12.05
CA ASP A 37 23.15 0.14 -12.45
C ASP A 37 24.20 -0.41 -13.43
N GLY A 38 23.82 -1.40 -14.27
CA GLY A 38 24.74 -2.02 -15.23
C GLY A 38 25.92 -2.78 -14.61
N LYS A 39 26.05 -2.82 -13.28
CA LYS A 39 27.10 -3.53 -12.56
C LYS A 39 26.71 -4.99 -12.32
N PRO A 40 27.69 -5.89 -12.18
CA PRO A 40 27.41 -7.29 -11.88
C PRO A 40 26.65 -7.43 -10.54
N PRO A 41 25.77 -8.45 -10.41
CA PRO A 41 25.07 -8.70 -9.17
C PRO A 41 26.04 -9.09 -8.06
N LEU A 42 25.85 -8.52 -6.88
CA LEU A 42 26.64 -8.77 -5.69
C LEU A 42 25.81 -9.54 -4.66
N ASN A 43 26.29 -10.72 -4.28
CA ASN A 43 25.65 -11.47 -3.21
C ASN A 43 26.06 -10.92 -1.85
N VAL A 44 25.10 -10.65 -1.00
CA VAL A 44 25.31 -10.08 0.33
C VAL A 44 24.61 -10.89 1.41
N SER A 45 25.00 -10.70 2.65
CA SER A 45 24.29 -11.17 3.82
C SER A 45 24.10 -10.03 4.81
N VAL A 46 22.89 -9.90 5.32
CA VAL A 46 22.46 -8.85 6.25
C VAL A 46 22.11 -9.49 7.59
N ASP A 47 22.29 -8.76 8.68
CA ASP A 47 21.88 -9.24 9.99
C ASP A 47 20.36 -9.46 10.06
N HIS A 48 19.95 -10.61 10.61
CA HIS A 48 18.56 -11.01 10.67
C HIS A 48 17.72 -10.08 11.59
N ALA A 49 18.28 -9.66 12.73
CA ALA A 49 17.55 -8.86 13.71
C ALA A 49 17.30 -7.45 13.18
N ASP A 50 18.32 -6.82 12.58
CA ASP A 50 18.22 -5.48 11.99
C ASP A 50 17.22 -5.48 10.81
N LEU A 51 17.32 -6.47 9.92
CA LEU A 51 16.41 -6.59 8.77
C LEU A 51 14.95 -6.82 9.21
N LYS A 52 14.74 -7.72 10.18
CA LYS A 52 13.42 -7.98 10.75
C LYS A 52 12.78 -6.71 11.28
N GLN A 53 13.49 -5.96 12.13
CA GLN A 53 12.99 -4.71 12.72
C GLN A 53 12.57 -3.71 11.64
N ARG A 54 13.36 -3.58 10.56
CA ARG A 54 13.08 -2.64 9.46
C ARG A 54 11.88 -3.06 8.60
N ILE A 55 11.71 -4.36 8.35
CA ILE A 55 10.55 -4.89 7.62
C ILE A 55 9.27 -4.63 8.42
N TYR A 56 9.27 -4.96 9.72
CA TYR A 56 8.09 -4.75 10.57
C TYR A 56 7.76 -3.28 10.85
N ALA A 57 8.69 -2.36 10.63
CA ALA A 57 8.41 -0.93 10.65
C ALA A 57 7.47 -0.46 9.50
N GLY A 58 7.17 -1.33 8.53
CA GLY A 58 6.14 -1.12 7.49
C GLY A 58 6.54 -0.26 6.30
N ARG A 59 7.70 0.40 6.33
CA ARG A 59 8.17 1.31 5.27
C ARG A 59 9.45 0.83 4.61
N PHE A 60 9.71 -0.48 4.67
CA PHE A 60 10.96 -1.05 4.19
C PHE A 60 11.15 -0.84 2.67
N LEU A 61 10.13 -1.11 1.86
CA LEU A 61 10.19 -1.03 0.40
C LEU A 61 10.25 0.42 -0.15
N THR A 62 9.87 1.42 0.65
CA THR A 62 9.86 2.83 0.24
C THR A 62 11.04 3.63 0.77
N THR A 63 11.90 3.01 1.61
CA THR A 63 13.05 3.67 2.22
C THR A 63 14.32 3.37 1.44
N ILE A 64 15.15 4.40 1.19
CA ILE A 64 16.49 4.24 0.62
C ILE A 64 17.46 3.84 1.72
N TYR A 65 18.29 2.85 1.41
CA TYR A 65 19.35 2.39 2.29
C TYR A 65 20.73 2.66 1.71
N GLU A 66 21.66 3.05 2.56
CA GLU A 66 23.08 3.04 2.28
C GLU A 66 23.63 1.75 2.89
N LEU A 67 23.89 0.76 2.01
CA LEU A 67 24.51 -0.50 2.43
C LEU A 67 26.01 -0.35 2.50
N ASP A 68 26.58 -0.60 3.67
CA ASP A 68 28.02 -0.75 3.85
C ASP A 68 28.39 -2.22 3.64
N VAL A 69 28.97 -2.51 2.47
CA VAL A 69 29.42 -3.85 2.10
C VAL A 69 30.95 -3.87 2.16
N ASP A 70 31.48 -4.42 3.24
CA ASP A 70 32.91 -4.56 3.48
C ASP A 70 33.70 -3.24 3.27
N GLY A 71 33.14 -2.10 3.72
CA GLY A 71 33.74 -0.77 3.59
C GLY A 71 33.34 0.00 2.33
N THR A 72 32.61 -0.62 1.41
CA THR A 72 32.06 0.07 0.23
C THR A 72 30.60 0.44 0.47
N LYS A 73 30.29 1.72 0.37
CA LYS A 73 28.93 2.22 0.54
C LYS A 73 28.19 2.25 -0.78
N GLU A 74 27.08 1.54 -0.86
CA GLU A 74 26.19 1.53 -2.02
C GLU A 74 24.80 2.03 -1.66
N ARG A 75 24.25 2.94 -2.47
CA ARG A 75 22.85 3.38 -2.33
C ARG A 75 21.94 2.40 -3.02
N VAL A 76 21.00 1.84 -2.26
CA VAL A 76 20.07 0.83 -2.74
C VAL A 76 18.66 1.06 -2.22
N ILE A 77 17.70 0.49 -2.92
CA ILE A 77 16.33 0.38 -2.46
C ILE A 77 15.94 -1.11 -2.40
N PRO A 78 15.27 -1.58 -1.35
CA PRO A 78 14.72 -2.92 -1.33
C PRO A 78 13.63 -3.05 -2.40
N ARG A 79 13.76 -4.07 -3.26
CA ARG A 79 12.77 -4.33 -4.31
C ARG A 79 11.74 -5.35 -3.88
N ASP A 80 12.23 -6.41 -3.23
CA ASP A 80 11.39 -7.49 -2.73
C ASP A 80 12.02 -8.13 -1.50
N PHE A 81 11.20 -8.79 -0.69
CA PHE A 81 11.65 -9.60 0.43
C PHE A 81 10.75 -10.81 0.58
N GLN A 82 11.34 -11.91 0.97
CA GLN A 82 10.64 -13.16 1.22
C GLN A 82 10.60 -13.43 2.72
N LEU A 83 9.41 -13.77 3.22
CA LEU A 83 9.20 -14.21 4.60
C LEU A 83 8.95 -15.72 4.62
N ASP A 84 9.31 -16.36 5.72
CA ASP A 84 8.92 -17.74 6.01
C ASP A 84 7.41 -17.76 6.33
N PRO A 85 6.60 -18.60 5.64
CA PRO A 85 5.14 -18.57 5.78
C PRO A 85 4.63 -19.03 7.14
N VAL A 86 5.47 -19.64 7.98
CA VAL A 86 5.09 -20.14 9.31
C VAL A 86 5.58 -19.24 10.43
N LYS A 87 6.79 -18.72 10.29
CA LYS A 87 7.48 -17.95 11.34
C LYS A 87 7.50 -16.46 11.07
N ASP A 88 7.07 -16.04 9.88
CA ASP A 88 7.15 -14.66 9.38
C ASP A 88 8.56 -14.03 9.48
N LEU A 89 9.59 -14.88 9.44
CA LEU A 89 10.98 -14.44 9.51
C LEU A 89 11.53 -14.17 8.11
N PRO A 90 12.37 -13.13 7.93
CA PRO A 90 12.96 -12.82 6.63
C PRO A 90 13.91 -13.95 6.18
N VAL A 91 13.67 -14.43 4.96
CA VAL A 91 14.40 -15.54 4.32
C VAL A 91 15.33 -15.04 3.24
N HIS A 92 14.94 -14.02 2.48
CA HIS A 92 15.70 -13.42 1.40
C HIS A 92 15.33 -11.95 1.23
N VAL A 93 16.26 -11.15 0.72
CA VAL A 93 16.02 -9.75 0.37
C VAL A 93 16.74 -9.38 -0.92
N ASP A 94 16.02 -8.64 -1.76
CA ASP A 94 16.52 -8.16 -3.04
C ASP A 94 16.71 -6.65 -2.99
N PHE A 95 17.88 -6.18 -3.34
CA PHE A 95 18.21 -4.76 -3.39
C PHE A 95 18.49 -4.32 -4.82
N LEU A 96 17.91 -3.19 -5.22
CA LEU A 96 18.17 -2.52 -6.48
C LEU A 96 19.12 -1.34 -6.23
N ARG A 97 20.24 -1.29 -6.96
CA ARG A 97 21.13 -0.13 -6.94
C ARG A 97 20.45 1.08 -7.54
N LEU A 98 20.67 2.23 -6.93
CA LEU A 98 20.17 3.50 -7.41
C LEU A 98 21.27 4.22 -8.20
N GLY A 99 21.12 4.25 -9.52
CA GLY A 99 21.90 5.11 -10.40
C GLY A 99 21.42 6.57 -10.32
N GLU A 100 22.28 7.51 -10.65
CA GLU A 100 21.92 8.93 -10.73
C GLU A 100 20.89 9.16 -11.84
N GLY A 101 19.75 9.79 -11.49
CA GLY A 101 18.67 10.10 -12.45
C GLY A 101 17.83 8.91 -12.91
N ALA A 102 18.03 7.72 -12.38
CA ALA A 102 17.24 6.54 -12.75
C ALA A 102 15.79 6.66 -12.23
N GLN A 103 14.81 6.34 -13.09
CA GLN A 103 13.44 6.15 -12.65
C GLN A 103 13.29 4.76 -12.07
N ILE A 104 12.69 4.68 -10.90
CA ILE A 104 12.47 3.42 -10.20
C ILE A 104 10.99 3.10 -10.06
N ARG A 105 10.67 1.81 -10.11
CA ARG A 105 9.34 1.31 -9.76
C ARG A 105 9.34 0.90 -8.30
N VAL A 106 8.44 1.48 -7.52
CA VAL A 106 8.32 1.20 -6.10
C VAL A 106 6.88 0.83 -5.78
N ARG A 107 6.68 -0.11 -4.85
CA ARG A 107 5.38 -0.42 -4.27
C ARG A 107 5.18 0.43 -3.04
N ILE A 108 4.18 1.30 -3.08
CA ILE A 108 3.85 2.20 -1.99
C ILE A 108 2.62 1.67 -1.27
N PRO A 109 2.66 1.54 0.07
CA PRO A 109 1.51 1.11 0.84
C PRO A 109 0.42 2.18 0.83
N VAL A 110 -0.83 1.72 0.86
CA VAL A 110 -2.03 2.55 0.95
C VAL A 110 -2.53 2.52 2.39
N TYR A 111 -2.71 3.70 2.99
CA TYR A 111 -3.31 3.84 4.31
C TYR A 111 -4.64 4.59 4.21
N VAL A 112 -5.61 4.11 4.96
CA VAL A 112 -6.92 4.74 5.05
C VAL A 112 -6.94 5.69 6.24
N ILE A 113 -7.31 6.93 5.99
CA ILE A 113 -7.44 7.97 7.03
C ILE A 113 -8.92 8.38 7.20
N ASN A 114 -9.24 8.97 8.36
CA ASN A 114 -10.57 9.50 8.69
C ASN A 114 -11.70 8.43 8.69
N THR A 115 -11.37 7.19 9.07
CA THR A 115 -12.32 6.08 9.11
C THR A 115 -13.56 6.39 9.96
N ASP A 116 -13.36 7.04 11.12
CA ASP A 116 -14.44 7.37 12.05
C ASP A 116 -15.39 8.45 11.54
N GLN A 117 -14.96 9.24 10.56
CA GLN A 117 -15.77 10.33 9.98
C GLN A 117 -16.65 9.85 8.83
N ALA A 118 -16.36 8.67 8.26
CA ALA A 118 -17.11 8.11 7.15
C ALA A 118 -18.56 7.80 7.54
N PRO A 119 -19.58 8.34 6.85
CA PRO A 119 -20.98 8.09 7.15
C PRO A 119 -21.34 6.60 6.97
N GLY A 120 -20.68 5.91 6.05
CA GLY A 120 -20.85 4.47 5.85
C GLY A 120 -20.39 3.64 7.05
N VAL A 121 -19.30 4.02 7.71
CA VAL A 121 -18.80 3.35 8.92
C VAL A 121 -19.72 3.65 10.12
N LYS A 122 -20.19 4.87 10.27
CA LYS A 122 -21.15 5.27 11.32
C LYS A 122 -22.46 4.50 11.24
N ARG A 123 -22.87 4.07 10.04
CA ARG A 123 -24.06 3.22 9.81
C ARG A 123 -23.75 1.72 9.95
N GLY A 124 -22.59 1.33 10.50
CA GLY A 124 -22.20 -0.04 10.72
C GLY A 124 -21.52 -0.73 9.53
N GLY A 125 -21.17 -0.02 8.47
CA GLY A 125 -20.39 -0.54 7.35
C GLY A 125 -18.95 -0.86 7.76
N THR A 126 -18.38 -1.89 7.14
CA THR A 126 -16.99 -2.30 7.36
C THR A 126 -16.12 -1.78 6.22
N VAL A 127 -14.99 -1.15 6.56
CA VAL A 127 -14.00 -0.71 5.58
C VAL A 127 -13.22 -1.92 5.09
N ASN A 128 -13.24 -2.14 3.79
CA ASN A 128 -12.45 -3.18 3.12
C ASN A 128 -11.42 -2.53 2.19
N THR A 129 -10.15 -2.72 2.48
CA THR A 129 -9.06 -2.27 1.62
C THR A 129 -8.83 -3.33 0.54
N VAL A 130 -9.18 -3.03 -0.69
CA VAL A 130 -9.03 -3.94 -1.83
C VAL A 130 -7.58 -3.97 -2.32
N THR A 131 -6.96 -2.79 -2.42
CA THR A 131 -5.58 -2.66 -2.86
C THR A 131 -4.73 -2.09 -1.74
N HIS A 132 -3.85 -2.94 -1.18
CA HIS A 132 -2.98 -2.57 -0.05
C HIS A 132 -1.71 -1.83 -0.49
N SER A 133 -1.32 -1.93 -1.77
CA SER A 133 -0.14 -1.27 -2.31
C SER A 133 -0.31 -0.94 -3.78
N VAL A 134 0.22 0.20 -4.20
CA VAL A 134 0.19 0.67 -5.59
C VAL A 134 1.61 0.73 -6.14
N GLU A 135 1.82 0.21 -7.35
CA GLU A 135 3.09 0.36 -8.05
C GLU A 135 3.15 1.71 -8.74
N VAL A 136 4.21 2.44 -8.43
CA VAL A 136 4.46 3.77 -9.02
C VAL A 136 5.88 3.87 -9.57
N ILE A 137 6.05 4.76 -10.54
CA ILE A 137 7.34 5.17 -11.06
C ILE A 137 7.63 6.55 -10.49
N CYS A 138 8.76 6.68 -9.82
CA CYS A 138 9.23 7.94 -9.25
C CYS A 138 10.75 8.07 -9.35
N SER A 139 11.26 9.28 -9.11
CA SER A 139 12.68 9.51 -8.94
C SER A 139 13.11 9.12 -7.51
N PRO A 140 14.35 8.64 -7.30
CA PRO A 140 14.84 8.24 -5.98
C PRO A 140 14.74 9.33 -4.91
N GLU A 141 14.81 10.59 -5.32
CA GLU A 141 14.74 11.73 -4.42
C GLU A 141 13.35 12.02 -3.86
N ASN A 142 12.29 11.56 -4.57
CA ASN A 142 10.89 11.88 -4.27
C ASN A 142 10.04 10.61 -4.13
N ILE A 143 10.49 9.68 -3.30
CA ILE A 143 9.71 8.48 -2.99
C ILE A 143 8.72 8.83 -1.88
N PRO A 144 7.41 8.76 -2.10
CA PRO A 144 6.43 8.94 -1.03
C PRO A 144 6.46 7.74 -0.09
N GLU A 145 6.33 7.99 1.19
CA GLU A 145 6.32 6.92 2.21
C GLU A 145 5.02 6.12 2.19
N SER A 146 3.90 6.79 1.91
CA SER A 146 2.55 6.21 1.86
C SER A 146 1.66 6.98 0.90
N ILE A 147 0.56 6.36 0.51
CA ILE A 147 -0.57 7.00 -0.16
C ILE A 147 -1.72 6.99 0.85
N ASP A 148 -2.10 8.18 1.30
CA ASP A 148 -3.17 8.34 2.28
C ASP A 148 -4.50 8.56 1.55
N VAL A 149 -5.46 7.67 1.81
CA VAL A 149 -6.80 7.70 1.20
C VAL A 149 -7.81 8.19 2.21
N ASP A 150 -8.37 9.35 1.97
CA ASP A 150 -9.42 9.92 2.80
C ASP A 150 -10.79 9.35 2.42
N ILE A 151 -11.49 8.76 3.39
CA ILE A 151 -12.82 8.19 3.24
C ILE A 151 -13.91 8.95 3.99
N SER A 152 -13.65 10.17 4.45
CA SER A 152 -14.57 10.96 5.31
C SER A 152 -15.97 11.16 4.71
N GLY A 153 -16.13 11.10 3.39
CA GLY A 153 -17.42 11.27 2.70
C GLY A 153 -18.00 9.98 2.12
N LEU A 154 -17.42 8.81 2.40
CA LEU A 154 -17.81 7.57 1.75
C LEU A 154 -18.99 6.90 2.43
N GLU A 155 -20.04 6.57 1.65
CA GLU A 155 -21.22 5.83 2.11
C GLU A 155 -21.06 4.30 1.91
N ILE A 156 -22.03 3.54 2.42
CA ILE A 156 -22.09 2.09 2.23
C ILE A 156 -22.29 1.75 0.75
N ASN A 157 -21.61 0.71 0.25
CA ASN A 157 -21.55 0.27 -1.15
C ASN A 157 -20.83 1.23 -2.11
N TYR A 158 -20.18 2.27 -1.59
CA TYR A 158 -19.30 3.10 -2.41
C TYR A 158 -17.85 2.67 -2.29
N SER A 159 -17.11 2.91 -3.36
CA SER A 159 -15.68 2.63 -3.46
C SER A 159 -14.90 3.91 -3.78
N LYS A 160 -13.66 3.96 -3.31
CA LYS A 160 -12.70 5.00 -3.65
C LYS A 160 -11.69 4.44 -4.65
N HIS A 161 -11.52 5.14 -5.77
CA HIS A 161 -10.61 4.76 -6.84
C HIS A 161 -9.31 5.58 -6.78
N LEU A 162 -8.30 5.06 -7.44
CA LEU A 162 -6.97 5.69 -7.47
C LEU A 162 -6.99 7.08 -8.13
N SER A 163 -7.85 7.29 -9.15
CA SER A 163 -8.06 8.58 -9.83
C SER A 163 -8.57 9.70 -8.93
N GLU A 164 -9.26 9.35 -7.84
CA GLU A 164 -9.84 10.30 -6.89
C GLU A 164 -8.88 10.69 -5.75
N VAL A 165 -7.71 10.07 -5.69
CA VAL A 165 -6.72 10.31 -4.64
C VAL A 165 -5.66 11.27 -5.13
N THR A 166 -5.33 12.27 -4.32
CA THR A 166 -4.26 13.22 -4.63
C THR A 166 -2.91 12.54 -4.50
N LEU A 167 -2.29 12.26 -5.64
CA LEU A 167 -0.94 11.71 -5.68
C LEU A 167 0.10 12.82 -5.48
N PRO A 168 1.23 12.52 -4.81
CA PRO A 168 2.32 13.47 -4.70
C PRO A 168 2.90 13.85 -6.07
N PRO A 169 3.49 15.05 -6.20
CA PRO A 169 4.11 15.47 -7.45
C PRO A 169 5.26 14.53 -7.85
N ASN A 170 5.48 14.39 -9.17
CA ASN A 170 6.53 13.53 -9.76
C ASN A 170 6.35 12.01 -9.57
N VAL A 171 5.15 11.56 -9.20
CA VAL A 171 4.81 10.14 -9.11
C VAL A 171 3.88 9.76 -10.24
N ARG A 172 4.22 8.71 -10.99
CA ARG A 172 3.38 8.15 -12.05
C ARG A 172 2.97 6.74 -11.69
N VAL A 173 1.69 6.44 -11.74
CA VAL A 173 1.18 5.09 -11.50
C VAL A 173 1.50 4.19 -12.68
N VAL A 174 1.91 2.97 -12.39
CA VAL A 174 2.14 1.92 -13.38
C VAL A 174 0.82 1.20 -13.63
N GLY A 175 0.21 1.44 -14.79
CA GLY A 175 -1.03 0.77 -15.21
C GLY A 175 -1.98 1.73 -15.91
N LYS A 176 -2.85 1.15 -16.74
CA LYS A 176 -3.91 1.88 -17.46
C LYS A 176 -5.26 1.76 -16.77
N PHE A 177 -5.36 0.89 -15.75
CA PHE A 177 -6.61 0.62 -15.06
C PHE A 177 -6.71 1.45 -13.79
N ASP A 178 -7.91 1.97 -13.56
CA ASP A 178 -8.23 2.64 -12.31
C ASP A 178 -8.50 1.59 -11.23
N HIS A 179 -7.54 1.46 -10.31
CA HIS A 179 -7.63 0.47 -9.24
C HIS A 179 -8.53 0.97 -8.13
N THR A 180 -9.47 0.12 -7.72
CA THR A 180 -10.24 0.37 -6.50
C THR A 180 -9.32 0.19 -5.30
N LEU A 181 -9.21 1.22 -4.46
CA LEU A 181 -8.37 1.20 -3.27
C LEU A 181 -9.13 0.69 -2.05
N VAL A 182 -10.28 1.30 -1.79
CA VAL A 182 -11.08 1.04 -0.59
C VAL A 182 -12.55 0.95 -0.95
N THR A 183 -13.27 0.05 -0.30
CA THR A 183 -14.73 -0.08 -0.39
C THR A 183 -15.34 -0.14 1.01
N ILE A 184 -16.55 0.39 1.19
CA ILE A 184 -17.33 0.18 2.41
C ILE A 184 -18.37 -0.87 2.13
N VAL A 185 -18.25 -2.01 2.80
CA VAL A 185 -19.15 -3.16 2.69
C VAL A 185 -20.26 -3.03 3.73
N PRO A 186 -21.53 -3.27 3.35
CA PRO A 186 -22.63 -3.26 4.30
C PRO A 186 -22.52 -4.38 5.34
N PRO A 187 -23.04 -4.20 6.56
CA PRO A 187 -23.13 -5.27 7.53
C PRO A 187 -24.14 -6.35 7.07
N SER A 188 -24.00 -7.55 7.61
CA SER A 188 -24.97 -8.62 7.39
C SER A 188 -26.34 -8.19 7.97
N GLY A 189 -27.35 -8.07 7.14
CA GLY A 189 -28.68 -7.56 7.51
C GLY A 189 -29.06 -6.23 6.88
N TYR A 190 -28.10 -5.43 6.44
CA TYR A 190 -28.37 -4.15 5.78
C TYR A 190 -29.24 -4.28 4.51
N ALA A 191 -29.11 -5.41 3.80
CA ALA A 191 -29.91 -5.71 2.62
C ALA A 191 -31.40 -5.97 2.97
N GLU A 192 -31.68 -6.49 4.17
CA GLU A 192 -33.04 -6.69 4.67
C GLU A 192 -33.66 -5.37 5.13
N GLU A 193 -32.90 -4.52 5.82
CA GLU A 193 -33.34 -3.20 6.23
C GLU A 193 -33.61 -2.30 5.02
N MET A 194 -32.78 -2.34 3.98
CA MET A 194 -33.01 -1.58 2.75
C MET A 194 -34.21 -2.09 1.98
N LYS A 195 -34.48 -3.42 1.97
CA LYS A 195 -35.71 -3.96 1.40
C LYS A 195 -36.94 -3.55 2.20
N ALA A 196 -36.86 -3.62 3.52
CA ALA A 196 -37.94 -3.18 4.39
C ALA A 196 -38.22 -1.67 4.29
N ALA A 197 -37.17 -0.85 4.18
CA ALA A 197 -37.28 0.59 3.97
C ALA A 197 -37.84 0.95 2.57
N ALA A 198 -37.45 0.22 1.53
CA ALA A 198 -37.98 0.39 0.17
C ALA A 198 -39.44 -0.05 0.07
N GLU A 199 -39.83 -1.12 0.76
CA GLU A 199 -41.21 -1.62 0.83
C GLU A 199 -42.10 -0.69 1.66
N ALA A 200 -41.57 -0.12 2.75
CA ALA A 200 -42.26 0.93 3.53
C ALA A 200 -42.43 2.24 2.75
N ALA A 201 -41.44 2.61 1.94
CA ALA A 201 -41.54 3.79 1.05
C ALA A 201 -42.51 3.58 -0.11
N ALA A 202 -42.62 2.33 -0.61
CA ALA A 202 -43.60 1.97 -1.64
C ALA A 202 -45.04 1.81 -1.10
N ALA A 203 -45.18 1.59 0.21
CA ALA A 203 -46.45 1.45 0.90
C ALA A 203 -47.04 2.78 1.43
N ALA A 204 -46.35 3.92 1.25
CA ALA A 204 -46.91 5.21 1.55
C ALA A 204 -47.98 5.60 0.51
N PRO A 205 -49.27 5.67 0.87
CA PRO A 205 -50.32 5.92 -0.12
C PRO A 205 -50.24 7.36 -0.62
N ALA A 206 -50.41 7.50 -1.91
CA ALA A 206 -50.74 8.75 -2.59
C ALA A 206 -52.06 9.29 -2.05
N ALA A 207 -51.98 10.16 -1.04
CA ALA A 207 -53.13 10.86 -0.49
C ALA A 207 -52.70 12.30 -0.27
N ALA A 208 -52.93 13.11 -1.28
CA ALA A 208 -53.32 14.51 -1.18
C ALA A 208 -53.12 15.27 -2.51
N GLU A 209 -53.79 14.81 -3.57
CA GLU A 209 -54.14 15.72 -4.64
C GLU A 209 -55.60 16.09 -4.47
N LYS A 210 -55.89 17.06 -3.63
CA LYS A 210 -57.16 17.74 -3.58
C LYS A 210 -57.02 19.14 -4.19
N LYS A 211 -57.45 19.20 -5.43
CA LYS A 211 -57.81 20.35 -6.25
C LYS A 211 -58.60 21.40 -5.44
N PRO A 212 -58.31 22.68 -5.48
CA PRO A 212 -59.21 23.70 -5.04
C PRO A 212 -60.24 24.00 -6.14
N PRO A 213 -61.54 24.28 -5.79
CA PRO A 213 -62.58 24.53 -6.76
C PRO A 213 -62.50 25.96 -7.28
N ALA A 214 -62.87 26.11 -8.53
CA ALA A 214 -63.18 27.37 -9.17
C ALA A 214 -64.49 27.97 -8.60
N ALA A 215 -64.46 29.22 -8.31
CA ALA A 215 -65.62 30.08 -8.24
C ALA A 215 -65.24 31.42 -8.88
N GLU A 216 -65.68 31.71 -9.99
CA GLU A 216 -66.89 32.28 -10.53
C GLU A 216 -67.21 33.74 -9.99
N LYS A 217 -67.08 34.65 -10.93
CA LYS A 217 -67.87 35.87 -11.20
C LYS A 217 -68.18 36.88 -10.10
N LYS A 218 -67.75 38.06 -10.22
CA LYS A 218 -68.43 39.20 -10.89
C LYS A 218 -67.47 40.34 -11.11
#